data_aa79a51ebcfc262d9ef5076259277833
#
_entry.id   aa79a51ebcfc262d9ef5076259277833
#
_cell.length_a   1.000
_cell.length_b   1.000
_cell.length_c   1.000
_cell.angle_alpha   90.00
_cell.angle_beta   90.00
_cell.angle_gamma   90.00
#
_symmetry.space_group_name_H-M   'P 1'
#
loop_
_entity.id
_entity.type
_entity.pdbx_description
1 polymer ?
#
loop_
_entity_poly.entity_id
_entity_poly.type
_entity_poly.pdbx_seq_one_letter_code
_entity_poly.pdbx_strand_id
1 'polypeptide(L)'
;FVFTPLEPEVDEWPEENKIFVRQIIEVELTLPTRDNAQDFFLIQPTIDLSVPNEEAYAEIRVNWEFDQDPRAERLSLIDGLLVQEVAGSIGLESITLELEVEYYGENLEGYEALSKSLQVVAITPEMAAYYVSLENIQNPSGFSLFSEPLLAYTNMSSGYGCFGVYRSIALPL
;
A
#
# COMPACT_ATOMS: atom_id res chain seq x y z
N PHE A 1 9.93 12.84 3.35
CA PHE A 1 8.48 12.62 3.47
C PHE A 1 7.93 13.39 4.67
N VAL A 2 6.68 13.75 4.60
CA VAL A 2 5.94 14.40 5.68
C VAL A 2 4.68 13.59 5.92
N PHE A 3 4.30 13.39 7.16
CA PHE A 3 3.02 12.81 7.52
C PHE A 3 2.30 13.68 8.53
N THR A 4 0.98 13.77 8.41
CA THR A 4 0.11 14.58 9.25
C THR A 4 -1.05 13.72 9.73
N PRO A 5 -1.01 13.20 10.96
CA PRO A 5 -2.13 12.47 11.51
C PRO A 5 -3.26 13.44 11.86
N LEU A 6 -4.48 13.12 11.47
CA LEU A 6 -5.68 13.79 11.94
C LEU A 6 -6.08 13.28 13.33
N GLU A 7 -6.93 14.01 14.03
CA GLU A 7 -7.46 13.54 15.31
C GLU A 7 -8.22 12.20 15.11
N PRO A 8 -7.96 11.18 15.92
CA PRO A 8 -8.67 9.92 15.81
C PRO A 8 -10.14 10.07 16.23
N GLU A 9 -11.03 9.43 15.47
CA GLU A 9 -12.42 9.22 15.84
C GLU A 9 -12.50 7.98 16.73
N VAL A 10 -13.17 8.10 17.87
CA VAL A 10 -13.29 7.00 18.84
C VAL A 10 -14.75 6.72 19.12
N ASP A 11 -15.17 5.49 18.84
CA ASP A 11 -16.48 4.96 19.20
C ASP A 11 -16.34 3.97 20.34
N GLU A 12 -17.14 4.17 21.41
CA GLU A 12 -17.17 3.27 22.55
C GLU A 12 -18.33 2.28 22.43
N TRP A 13 -18.03 1.02 22.65
CA TRP A 13 -19.02 -0.07 22.71
C TRP A 13 -19.09 -0.65 24.17
N PRO A 14 -19.84 0.04 25.04
CA PRO A 14 -19.83 -0.28 26.48
C PRO A 14 -20.31 -1.69 26.82
N GLU A 15 -21.21 -2.26 26.02
CA GLU A 15 -21.73 -3.62 26.23
C GLU A 15 -20.66 -4.69 26.04
N GLU A 16 -19.66 -4.41 25.20
CA GLU A 16 -18.55 -5.32 24.89
C GLU A 16 -17.25 -4.96 25.63
N ASN A 17 -17.24 -3.81 26.32
CA ASN A 17 -16.04 -3.21 26.90
C ASN A 17 -14.92 -3.07 25.86
N LYS A 18 -15.28 -2.58 24.67
CA LYS A 18 -14.40 -2.37 23.51
C LYS A 18 -14.52 -0.96 22.99
N ILE A 19 -13.50 -0.55 22.28
CA ILE A 19 -13.48 0.71 21.51
C ILE A 19 -13.15 0.42 20.06
N PHE A 20 -13.67 1.24 19.16
CA PHE A 20 -13.28 1.31 17.78
C PHE A 20 -12.62 2.67 17.55
N VAL A 21 -11.42 2.67 16.97
CA VAL A 21 -10.68 3.88 16.64
C VAL A 21 -10.45 3.91 15.14
N ARG A 22 -10.78 5.03 14.51
CA ARG A 22 -10.48 5.33 13.13
C ARG A 22 -9.62 6.58 13.05
N GLN A 23 -8.49 6.51 12.35
CA GLN A 23 -7.63 7.65 12.15
C GLN A 23 -7.20 7.76 10.68
N ILE A 24 -7.24 8.98 10.17
CA ILE A 24 -6.69 9.31 8.86
C ILE A 24 -5.30 9.90 9.04
N ILE A 25 -4.35 9.47 8.21
CA ILE A 25 -2.98 9.99 8.16
C ILE A 25 -2.71 10.45 6.73
N GLU A 26 -2.52 11.75 6.54
CA GLU A 26 -2.07 12.31 5.28
C GLU A 26 -0.55 12.13 5.16
N VAL A 27 -0.09 11.57 4.05
CA VAL A 27 1.33 11.33 3.78
C VAL A 27 1.72 11.99 2.47
N GLU A 28 2.71 12.87 2.51
CA GLU A 28 3.35 13.42 1.32
C GLU A 28 4.72 12.76 1.14
N LEU A 29 4.87 12.02 0.04
CA LEU A 29 6.10 11.35 -0.35
C LEU A 29 6.77 12.09 -1.50
N THR A 30 8.05 12.37 -1.37
CA THR A 30 8.88 12.86 -2.45
C THR A 30 9.68 11.69 -3.01
N LEU A 31 9.38 11.29 -4.23
CA LEU A 31 10.04 10.18 -4.91
C LEU A 31 11.21 10.71 -5.76
N PRO A 32 12.39 10.06 -5.70
CA PRO A 32 13.51 10.45 -6.54
C PRO A 32 13.25 10.08 -7.99
N THR A 33 13.38 11.05 -8.89
CA THR A 33 13.25 10.84 -10.32
C THR A 33 14.65 10.75 -10.96
N ARG A 34 14.83 9.86 -11.93
CA ARG A 34 16.09 9.70 -12.66
C ARG A 34 15.93 10.11 -14.11
N ASP A 35 16.97 10.76 -14.66
CA ASP A 35 17.03 11.05 -16.08
C ASP A 35 16.96 9.76 -16.92
N ASN A 36 15.97 9.68 -17.80
CA ASN A 36 15.79 8.60 -18.79
C ASN A 36 15.55 7.18 -18.25
N ALA A 37 15.21 7.02 -16.97
CA ALA A 37 14.79 5.75 -16.41
C ALA A 37 13.28 5.78 -16.11
N GLN A 38 12.61 4.67 -16.35
CA GLN A 38 11.26 4.45 -15.89
C GLN A 38 11.37 3.78 -14.52
N ASP A 39 11.22 4.57 -13.47
CA ASP A 39 11.26 4.05 -12.09
C ASP A 39 9.85 3.64 -11.65
N PHE A 40 9.76 2.53 -10.94
CA PHE A 40 8.54 2.01 -10.33
C PHE A 40 8.72 1.92 -8.82
N PHE A 41 7.72 2.37 -8.10
CA PHE A 41 7.71 2.32 -6.65
C PHE A 41 6.47 1.57 -6.18
N LEU A 42 6.69 0.61 -5.30
CA LEU A 42 5.65 -0.04 -4.57
C LEU A 42 5.55 0.61 -3.19
N ILE A 43 4.38 1.12 -2.85
CA ILE A 43 4.09 1.77 -1.58
C ILE A 43 3.10 0.90 -0.83
N GLN A 44 3.50 0.47 0.37
CA GLN A 44 2.74 -0.48 1.16
C GLN A 44 2.67 -0.04 2.62
N PRO A 45 1.49 0.29 3.14
CA PRO A 45 1.33 0.55 4.56
C PRO A 45 1.42 -0.76 5.35
N THR A 46 2.02 -0.70 6.52
CA THR A 46 2.13 -1.84 7.43
C THR A 46 1.84 -1.41 8.85
N ILE A 47 1.17 -2.27 9.59
CA ILE A 47 0.86 -2.07 11.00
C ILE A 47 1.25 -3.32 11.79
N ASP A 48 1.84 -3.11 12.96
CA ASP A 48 2.20 -4.20 13.87
C ASP A 48 1.50 -4.00 15.20
N LEU A 49 0.74 -5.02 15.58
CA LEU A 49 0.12 -5.16 16.87
C LEU A 49 1.14 -5.71 17.86
N SER A 50 1.88 -4.83 18.52
CA SER A 50 2.88 -5.21 19.52
C SER A 50 2.28 -5.79 20.81
N VAL A 51 0.96 -5.72 20.93
CA VAL A 51 0.25 -6.22 22.13
C VAL A 51 -0.31 -7.61 21.84
N PRO A 52 0.13 -8.64 22.54
CA PRO A 52 -0.39 -9.99 22.37
C PRO A 52 -1.76 -10.14 23.05
N ASN A 53 -2.76 -9.43 22.55
CA ASN A 53 -4.14 -9.64 22.93
C ASN A 53 -4.87 -10.27 21.74
N GLU A 54 -5.27 -11.53 21.87
CA GLU A 54 -5.97 -12.28 20.82
C GLU A 54 -7.33 -11.65 20.42
N GLU A 55 -7.80 -10.66 21.18
CA GLU A 55 -9.07 -9.97 20.96
C GLU A 55 -8.92 -8.59 20.30
N ALA A 56 -7.70 -8.11 20.06
CA ALA A 56 -7.46 -6.84 19.38
C ALA A 56 -7.22 -7.05 17.88
N TYR A 57 -7.75 -6.15 17.07
CA TYR A 57 -7.56 -6.10 15.63
C TYR A 57 -7.07 -4.72 15.21
N ALA A 58 -6.12 -4.65 14.29
CA ALA A 58 -5.74 -3.40 13.66
C ALA A 58 -5.44 -3.60 12.19
N GLU A 59 -5.82 -2.62 11.38
CA GLU A 59 -5.60 -2.57 9.95
C GLU A 59 -5.13 -1.18 9.56
N ILE A 60 -4.27 -1.11 8.55
CA ILE A 60 -3.91 0.12 7.86
C ILE A 60 -4.03 -0.10 6.36
N ARG A 61 -4.69 0.81 5.69
CA ARG A 61 -4.91 0.74 4.24
C ARG A 61 -4.78 2.10 3.59
N VAL A 62 -4.51 2.11 2.29
CA VAL A 62 -4.59 3.34 1.50
C VAL A 62 -6.06 3.65 1.22
N ASN A 63 -6.48 4.87 1.48
CA ASN A 63 -7.83 5.33 1.14
C ASN A 63 -7.93 5.66 -0.34
N TRP A 64 -8.54 4.76 -1.10
CA TRP A 64 -8.64 4.82 -2.56
C TRP A 64 -9.63 5.84 -3.10
N GLU A 65 -10.56 6.29 -2.28
CA GLU A 65 -11.51 7.33 -2.69
C GLU A 65 -10.82 8.68 -2.88
N PHE A 66 -9.67 8.86 -2.23
CA PHE A 66 -8.88 10.09 -2.27
C PHE A 66 -7.77 10.07 -3.32
N ASP A 67 -7.22 8.89 -3.65
CA ASP A 67 -6.07 8.81 -4.54
C ASP A 67 -6.50 8.67 -5.99
N GLN A 68 -6.50 9.79 -6.69
CA GLN A 68 -6.75 9.87 -8.14
C GLN A 68 -5.48 10.20 -8.94
N ASP A 69 -4.29 9.99 -8.35
CA ASP A 69 -3.06 10.21 -9.09
C ASP A 69 -2.98 9.20 -10.25
N PRO A 70 -2.94 9.67 -11.51
CA PRO A 70 -2.95 8.80 -12.68
C PRO A 70 -1.68 7.94 -12.81
N ARG A 71 -0.67 8.22 -12.00
CA ARG A 71 0.58 7.44 -11.92
C ARG A 71 0.48 6.26 -10.96
N ALA A 72 -0.57 6.23 -10.14
CA ALA A 72 -0.75 5.22 -9.13
C ALA A 72 -1.77 4.17 -9.58
N GLU A 73 -1.42 2.89 -9.42
CA GLU A 73 -2.30 1.75 -9.65
C GLU A 73 -2.42 0.95 -8.36
N ARG A 74 -3.67 0.66 -7.98
CA ARG A 74 -3.94 -0.19 -6.83
C ARG A 74 -3.54 -1.63 -7.12
N LEU A 75 -2.84 -2.22 -6.17
CA LEU A 75 -2.56 -3.66 -6.14
C LEU A 75 -3.22 -4.27 -4.90
N SER A 76 -4.45 -4.75 -5.06
CA SER A 76 -5.23 -5.34 -3.97
C SER A 76 -4.61 -6.62 -3.42
N LEU A 77 -3.83 -7.32 -4.24
CA LEU A 77 -3.08 -8.52 -3.84
C LEU A 77 -2.10 -8.27 -2.67
N ILE A 78 -1.60 -7.05 -2.54
CA ILE A 78 -0.57 -6.70 -1.57
C ILE A 78 -0.97 -5.50 -0.71
N ASP A 79 -2.24 -5.08 -0.77
CA ASP A 79 -2.76 -3.87 -0.11
C ASP A 79 -1.86 -2.64 -0.29
N GLY A 80 -1.41 -2.44 -1.54
CA GLY A 80 -0.42 -1.43 -1.85
C GLY A 80 -0.71 -0.66 -3.13
N LEU A 81 0.13 0.35 -3.36
CA LEU A 81 0.15 1.17 -4.55
C LEU A 81 1.38 0.86 -5.40
N LEU A 82 1.17 0.64 -6.68
CA LEU A 82 2.23 0.73 -7.67
C LEU A 82 2.22 2.12 -8.28
N VAL A 83 3.30 2.88 -8.06
CA VAL A 83 3.50 4.20 -8.67
C VAL A 83 4.50 4.09 -9.78
N GLN A 84 4.09 4.52 -10.96
CA GLN A 84 4.95 4.61 -12.13
C GLN A 84 5.39 6.06 -12.33
N GLU A 85 6.68 6.31 -12.38
CA GLU A 85 7.22 7.61 -12.76
C GLU A 85 6.97 7.88 -14.24
N VAL A 86 6.52 9.10 -14.54
CA VAL A 86 6.37 9.53 -15.94
C VAL A 86 7.75 9.91 -16.49
N ALA A 87 8.21 9.16 -17.48
CA ALA A 87 9.48 9.44 -18.15
C ALA A 87 9.53 10.89 -18.67
N GLY A 88 10.54 11.65 -18.25
CA GLY A 88 10.79 13.03 -18.70
C GLY A 88 10.53 14.10 -17.65
N SER A 89 10.01 13.79 -16.48
CA SER A 89 10.02 14.72 -15.37
C SER A 89 11.41 14.72 -14.72
N ILE A 90 12.06 15.87 -14.79
CA ILE A 90 13.34 16.08 -14.09
C ILE A 90 13.02 16.78 -12.77
N GLY A 91 13.22 16.09 -11.67
CA GLY A 91 13.04 16.69 -10.35
C GLY A 91 12.57 15.73 -9.27
N LEU A 92 12.20 16.29 -8.15
CA LEU A 92 11.52 15.59 -7.07
C LEU A 92 10.02 15.75 -7.30
N GLU A 93 9.33 14.64 -7.52
CA GLU A 93 7.87 14.65 -7.62
C GLU A 93 7.27 14.19 -6.28
N SER A 94 6.27 14.93 -5.79
CA SER A 94 5.52 14.49 -4.63
C SER A 94 4.25 13.74 -5.04
N ILE A 95 3.93 12.74 -4.24
CA ILE A 95 2.65 12.04 -4.27
C ILE A 95 2.03 12.18 -2.88
N THR A 96 0.76 12.54 -2.85
CA THR A 96 -0.01 12.62 -1.61
C THR A 96 -0.87 11.38 -1.49
N LEU A 97 -0.81 10.75 -0.32
CA LEU A 97 -1.58 9.57 0.03
C LEU A 97 -2.38 9.86 1.29
N GLU A 98 -3.54 9.27 1.38
CA GLU A 98 -4.32 9.20 2.60
C GLU A 98 -4.34 7.76 3.09
N LEU A 99 -3.88 7.54 4.32
CA LEU A 99 -3.92 6.24 4.97
C LEU A 99 -5.03 6.23 6.00
N GLU A 100 -5.81 5.18 6.01
CA GLU A 100 -6.83 4.91 7.01
C GLU A 100 -6.34 3.83 7.95
N VAL A 101 -6.31 4.14 9.23
CA VAL A 101 -5.97 3.21 10.32
C VAL A 101 -7.24 2.89 11.07
N GLU A 102 -7.55 1.61 11.19
CA GLU A 102 -8.65 1.09 12.01
C GLU A 102 -8.07 0.23 13.14
N TYR A 103 -8.61 0.40 14.34
CA TYR A 103 -8.27 -0.41 15.50
C TYR A 103 -9.55 -0.76 16.26
N TYR A 104 -9.63 -2.01 16.66
CA TYR A 104 -10.66 -2.51 17.56
C TYR A 104 -9.99 -3.20 18.75
N GLY A 105 -10.31 -2.79 19.97
CA GLY A 105 -9.65 -3.31 21.16
C GLY A 105 -10.26 -2.80 22.45
N GLU A 106 -9.61 -3.06 23.58
CA GLU A 106 -10.15 -2.76 24.91
C GLU A 106 -9.97 -1.28 25.32
N ASN A 107 -8.93 -0.62 24.83
CA ASN A 107 -8.59 0.74 25.27
C ASN A 107 -7.71 1.48 24.26
N LEU A 108 -7.58 2.79 24.48
CA LEU A 108 -6.73 3.66 23.65
C LEU A 108 -5.22 3.36 23.77
N GLU A 109 -4.77 2.83 24.91
CA GLU A 109 -3.36 2.47 25.09
C GLU A 109 -2.92 1.41 24.08
N GLY A 110 -3.82 0.46 23.76
CA GLY A 110 -3.59 -0.51 22.70
C GLY A 110 -3.44 0.11 21.32
N TYR A 111 -4.24 1.13 21.01
CA TYR A 111 -4.13 1.91 19.78
C TYR A 111 -2.83 2.72 19.72
N GLU A 112 -2.47 3.40 20.81
CA GLU A 112 -1.23 4.19 20.89
C GLU A 112 0.03 3.33 20.82
N ALA A 113 -0.05 2.07 21.23
CA ALA A 113 1.05 1.11 21.16
C ALA A 113 1.25 0.51 19.75
N LEU A 114 0.37 0.81 18.77
CA LEU A 114 0.53 0.32 17.41
C LEU A 114 1.76 0.90 16.73
N SER A 115 2.59 0.04 16.17
CA SER A 115 3.68 0.44 15.30
C SER A 115 3.16 0.54 13.86
N LYS A 116 3.15 1.75 13.32
CA LYS A 116 2.68 2.06 11.97
C LYS A 116 3.88 2.44 11.11
N SER A 117 3.95 1.93 9.90
CA SER A 117 5.00 2.31 8.96
C SER A 117 4.53 2.25 7.51
N LEU A 118 5.20 3.01 6.65
CA LEU A 118 5.00 2.97 5.22
C LEU A 118 6.25 2.41 4.57
N GLN A 119 6.12 1.27 3.91
CA GLN A 119 7.21 0.68 3.16
C GLN A 119 7.19 1.22 1.72
N VAL A 120 8.30 1.81 1.29
CA VAL A 120 8.52 2.27 -0.07
C VAL A 120 9.58 1.39 -0.71
N VAL A 121 9.23 0.71 -1.78
CA VAL A 121 10.09 -0.25 -2.47
C VAL A 121 10.29 0.19 -3.92
N ALA A 122 11.52 0.55 -4.29
CA ALA A 122 11.87 0.74 -5.70
C ALA A 122 12.05 -0.64 -6.34
N ILE A 123 11.34 -0.89 -7.43
CA ILE A 123 11.33 -2.19 -8.14
C ILE A 123 11.68 -2.02 -9.61
N THR A 124 12.13 -3.11 -10.25
CA THR A 124 12.41 -3.11 -11.68
C THR A 124 11.11 -3.15 -12.50
N PRO A 125 11.14 -2.71 -13.79
CA PRO A 125 9.98 -2.79 -14.68
C PRO A 125 9.41 -4.19 -14.82
N GLU A 126 10.27 -5.22 -14.77
CA GLU A 126 9.84 -6.63 -14.85
C GLU A 126 9.05 -7.05 -13.61
N MET A 127 9.47 -6.58 -12.42
CA MET A 127 8.71 -6.84 -11.19
C MET A 127 7.38 -6.09 -11.20
N ALA A 128 7.35 -4.86 -11.67
CA ALA A 128 6.11 -4.11 -11.82
C ALA A 128 5.14 -4.83 -12.77
N ALA A 129 5.60 -5.25 -13.95
CA ALA A 129 4.79 -6.03 -14.89
C ALA A 129 4.28 -7.36 -14.29
N TYR A 130 5.09 -8.01 -13.46
CA TYR A 130 4.68 -9.21 -12.74
C TYR A 130 3.55 -8.94 -11.76
N TYR A 131 3.66 -7.92 -10.91
CA TYR A 131 2.60 -7.55 -9.96
C TYR A 131 1.30 -7.17 -10.66
N VAL A 132 1.37 -6.34 -11.69
CA VAL A 132 0.18 -5.97 -12.49
C VAL A 132 -0.45 -7.20 -13.14
N SER A 133 0.34 -8.15 -13.64
CA SER A 133 -0.20 -9.38 -14.23
C SER A 133 -0.89 -10.27 -13.20
N LEU A 134 -0.37 -10.34 -11.97
CA LEU A 134 -1.03 -11.08 -10.88
C LEU A 134 -2.34 -10.42 -10.45
N GLU A 135 -2.36 -9.10 -10.34
CA GLU A 135 -3.58 -8.33 -10.02
C GLU A 135 -4.66 -8.59 -11.06
N ASN A 136 -4.33 -8.55 -12.35
CA ASN A 136 -5.27 -8.83 -13.44
C ASN A 136 -5.79 -10.28 -13.47
N ILE A 137 -5.01 -11.23 -12.97
CA ILE A 137 -5.47 -12.63 -12.83
C ILE A 137 -6.48 -12.77 -11.70
N GLN A 138 -6.24 -12.11 -10.57
CA GLN A 138 -7.11 -12.20 -9.40
C GLN A 138 -8.37 -11.35 -9.53
N ASN A 139 -8.24 -10.17 -10.14
CA ASN A 139 -9.31 -9.20 -10.35
C ASN A 139 -9.54 -8.96 -11.84
N PRO A 140 -10.03 -9.95 -12.59
CA PRO A 140 -10.26 -9.79 -14.03
C PRO A 140 -11.31 -8.69 -14.25
N SER A 141 -10.91 -7.57 -14.80
CA SER A 141 -11.79 -6.48 -15.21
C SER A 141 -12.62 -6.92 -16.42
N GLY A 142 -13.76 -7.51 -16.14
CA GLY A 142 -14.77 -7.85 -17.15
C GLY A 142 -15.09 -9.34 -17.22
N PHE A 143 -16.37 -9.65 -17.12
CA PHE A 143 -16.95 -10.95 -17.44
C PHE A 143 -16.85 -11.19 -18.95
N SER A 144 -15.75 -11.75 -19.41
CA SER A 144 -15.70 -12.37 -20.73
C SER A 144 -15.73 -13.89 -20.56
N LEU A 145 -16.86 -14.50 -20.90
CA LEU A 145 -17.01 -15.97 -20.96
C LEU A 145 -16.07 -16.62 -21.99
N PHE A 146 -15.33 -15.82 -22.75
CA PHE A 146 -14.45 -16.23 -23.84
C PHE A 146 -13.06 -15.58 -23.77
N SER A 147 -12.65 -15.04 -22.60
CA SER A 147 -11.30 -14.52 -22.45
C SER A 147 -10.30 -15.67 -22.43
N GLU A 148 -9.20 -15.49 -23.15
CA GLU A 148 -8.05 -16.39 -23.01
C GLU A 148 -7.57 -16.36 -21.54
N PRO A 149 -7.05 -17.47 -21.02
CA PRO A 149 -6.53 -17.50 -19.65
C PRO A 149 -5.42 -16.46 -19.52
N LEU A 150 -5.58 -15.55 -18.56
CA LEU A 150 -4.54 -14.57 -18.25
C LEU A 150 -3.35 -15.31 -17.63
N LEU A 151 -2.19 -15.12 -18.22
CA LEU A 151 -0.95 -15.70 -17.73
C LEU A 151 -0.17 -14.64 -16.94
N ALA A 152 0.36 -15.03 -15.79
CA ALA A 152 1.29 -14.17 -15.05
C ALA A 152 2.52 -13.87 -15.92
N TYR A 153 2.95 -12.62 -15.88
CA TYR A 153 4.21 -12.24 -16.50
C TYR A 153 5.36 -13.04 -15.88
N THR A 154 6.29 -13.47 -16.72
CA THR A 154 7.52 -14.13 -16.27
C THR A 154 8.69 -13.70 -17.14
N ASN A 155 9.83 -13.43 -16.51
CA ASN A 155 11.11 -13.21 -17.20
C ASN A 155 12.04 -14.43 -17.06
N MET A 156 11.50 -15.55 -16.58
CA MET A 156 12.23 -16.80 -16.42
C MET A 156 12.03 -17.68 -17.66
N SER A 157 13.10 -18.35 -18.09
CA SER A 157 13.06 -19.28 -19.24
C SER A 157 12.36 -20.59 -18.91
N SER A 158 12.20 -20.92 -17.65
CA SER A 158 11.49 -22.13 -17.17
C SER A 158 10.93 -21.90 -15.77
N GLY A 159 9.71 -22.36 -15.52
CA GLY A 159 9.01 -22.18 -14.25
C GLY A 159 8.08 -20.95 -14.25
N TYR A 160 7.54 -20.67 -13.06
CA TYR A 160 6.64 -19.55 -12.80
C TYR A 160 7.30 -18.56 -11.86
N GLY A 161 7.06 -17.26 -12.09
CA GLY A 161 7.55 -16.18 -11.26
C GLY A 161 8.36 -15.15 -12.02
N CYS A 162 8.88 -14.18 -11.29
CA CYS A 162 9.70 -13.11 -11.83
C CYS A 162 10.98 -12.96 -11.00
N PHE A 163 12.10 -12.83 -11.69
CA PHE A 163 13.35 -12.44 -11.08
C PHE A 163 13.52 -10.92 -11.24
N GLY A 164 13.67 -10.21 -10.13
CA GLY A 164 13.87 -8.77 -10.13
C GLY A 164 14.72 -8.30 -8.95
N VAL A 165 15.11 -7.05 -8.99
CA VAL A 165 15.86 -6.39 -7.93
C VAL A 165 14.99 -5.34 -7.29
N TYR A 166 15.06 -5.21 -5.97
CA TYR A 166 14.35 -4.18 -5.23
C TYR A 166 15.24 -3.52 -4.18
N ARG A 167 14.88 -2.30 -3.83
CA ARG A 167 15.45 -1.57 -2.71
C ARG A 167 14.31 -0.98 -1.90
N SER A 168 14.27 -1.26 -0.61
CA SER A 168 13.20 -0.81 0.27
C SER A 168 13.70 0.13 1.35
N ILE A 169 12.81 1.01 1.80
CA ILE A 169 12.93 1.82 2.99
C ILE A 169 11.61 1.77 3.74
N ALA A 170 11.66 1.64 5.06
CA ALA A 170 10.51 1.75 5.93
C ALA A 170 10.51 3.13 6.59
N LEU A 171 9.40 3.83 6.50
CA LEU A 171 9.16 5.16 7.04
C LEU A 171 8.18 5.01 8.22
N PRO A 172 8.61 5.26 9.48
CA PRO A 172 7.69 5.23 10.61
C PRO A 172 6.65 6.36 10.50
N LEU A 173 5.41 6.06 10.85
CA LEU A 173 4.26 6.97 10.86
C LEU A 173 3.86 7.34 12.28
#